data_4edfd3e209c1039f546d75d9a6133d59
#
_entry.id   4edfd3e209c1039f546d75d9a6133d59
#
_cell.length_a   1.000
_cell.length_b   1.000
_cell.length_c   1.000
_cell.angle_alpha   90.00
_cell.angle_beta   90.00
_cell.angle_gamma   90.00
#
_symmetry.space_group_name_H-M   'P 1'
#
loop_
_entity.id
_entity.type
_entity.pdbx_description
1 polymer ?
#
loop_
_entity_poly.entity_id
_entity_poly.type
_entity_poly.pdbx_seq_one_letter_code
_entity_poly.pdbx_strand_id
1 'polypeptide(L)'
;MPIKSTAFVTAFWSTAAMHELIPYLRMLRRYRGQLALGAILMLATAASGIGLLALSGWFITATAVTGALLAAGVAASLEIYIPGGGIRAFAVTRTAARYFERITNHDSVLRLLRDLRGRVFRRLAATSAEDRANFASGELLNRLTTDVDRLDGLFLRGLAPPLVAFLAILIVAALLSIGSPLVALLAGGALLVVAGMALLTAWQSGQRSTTRLAGAQADLRAGLIDHIHGLGTLLAFGSLSAHQRRLDDLETTSRQAEAALAMAMARREAFLHGAV
;
A
#
# COMPACT_ATOMS: atom_id res chain seq x y z
N MET A 1 27.62 12.47 4.61
CA MET A 1 27.03 11.36 5.39
C MET A 1 26.09 10.61 4.46
N PRO A 2 26.39 9.39 3.99
CA PRO A 2 25.55 8.70 3.02
C PRO A 2 24.30 8.21 3.75
N ILE A 3 23.14 8.80 3.43
CA ILE A 3 21.85 8.26 3.82
C ILE A 3 21.70 6.97 3.00
N LYS A 4 21.99 5.84 3.64
CA LYS A 4 21.82 4.52 3.04
C LYS A 4 20.33 4.38 2.67
N SER A 5 20.02 4.40 1.39
CA SER A 5 18.64 4.32 0.85
C SER A 5 17.90 3.04 1.33
N THR A 6 18.64 2.02 1.72
CA THR A 6 18.12 0.79 2.32
C THR A 6 17.59 0.97 3.75
N ALA A 7 18.09 1.97 4.49
CA ALA A 7 17.62 2.26 5.84
C ALA A 7 16.21 2.88 5.87
N PHE A 8 15.78 3.54 4.80
CA PHE A 8 14.52 4.28 4.80
C PHE A 8 13.29 3.36 4.82
N VAL A 9 13.30 2.24 4.11
CA VAL A 9 12.17 1.28 4.10
C VAL A 9 12.18 0.40 5.35
N THR A 10 13.35 0.02 5.86
CA THR A 10 13.48 -0.77 7.11
C THR A 10 13.31 0.08 8.35
N ALA A 11 13.64 1.36 8.25
CA ALA A 11 13.58 2.33 9.34
C ALA A 11 12.14 2.79 9.65
N PHE A 12 11.17 2.59 8.77
CA PHE A 12 9.79 3.04 8.99
C PHE A 12 9.18 2.54 10.31
N TRP A 13 9.66 1.40 10.81
CA TRP A 13 9.15 0.75 12.02
C TRP A 13 10.16 0.60 13.17
N SER A 14 11.36 1.17 13.05
CA SER A 14 12.30 1.28 14.16
C SER A 14 12.12 2.63 14.88
N THR A 15 12.42 2.67 16.18
CA THR A 15 12.32 3.91 16.99
C THR A 15 13.18 5.06 16.44
N ALA A 16 14.29 4.75 15.76
CA ALA A 16 15.11 5.73 15.05
C ALA A 16 14.42 6.32 13.82
N ALA A 17 13.59 5.53 13.13
CA ALA A 17 12.84 5.96 11.96
C ALA A 17 11.68 6.89 12.29
N MET A 18 11.07 6.75 13.44
CA MET A 18 9.99 7.66 13.87
C MET A 18 10.49 9.12 13.91
N HIS A 19 11.73 9.34 14.33
CA HIS A 19 12.31 10.69 14.38
C HIS A 19 12.56 11.28 12.98
N GLU A 20 12.92 10.45 12.00
CA GLU A 20 13.12 10.87 10.60
C GLU A 20 11.79 11.08 9.85
N LEU A 21 10.71 10.44 10.29
CA LEU A 21 9.38 10.57 9.69
C LEU A 21 8.61 11.82 10.18
N ILE A 22 8.96 12.38 11.33
CA ILE A 22 8.30 13.58 11.88
C ILE A 22 8.20 14.74 10.87
N PRO A 23 9.25 15.10 10.10
CA PRO A 23 9.14 16.16 9.11
C PRO A 23 8.18 15.83 7.96
N TYR A 24 8.05 14.53 7.59
CA TYR A 24 7.09 14.08 6.56
C TYR A 24 5.65 14.09 7.09
N LEU A 25 5.44 13.63 8.32
CA LEU A 25 4.12 13.70 8.98
C LEU A 25 3.66 15.16 9.16
N ARG A 26 4.60 16.07 9.44
CA ARG A 26 4.30 17.50 9.49
C ARG A 26 3.89 18.08 8.13
N MET A 27 4.43 17.55 7.03
CA MET A 27 3.97 17.91 5.68
C MET A 27 2.56 17.39 5.39
N LEU A 28 2.24 16.17 5.81
CA LEU A 28 0.90 15.59 5.69
C LEU A 28 -0.16 16.43 6.41
N ARG A 29 0.18 17.08 7.53
CA ARG A 29 -0.75 18.00 8.23
C ARG A 29 -1.26 19.14 7.35
N ARG A 30 -0.51 19.58 6.34
CA ARG A 30 -0.96 20.61 5.39
C ARG A 30 -2.09 20.09 4.48
N TYR A 31 -2.10 18.80 4.20
CA TYR A 31 -3.08 18.13 3.33
C TYR A 31 -4.13 17.35 4.11
N ARG A 32 -4.23 17.56 5.44
CA ARG A 32 -5.12 16.81 6.34
C ARG A 32 -6.58 16.75 5.85
N GLY A 33 -7.10 17.83 5.25
CA GLY A 33 -8.47 17.88 4.73
C GLY A 33 -8.67 16.94 3.55
N GLN A 34 -7.75 16.93 2.58
CA GLN A 34 -7.82 16.04 1.42
C GLN A 34 -7.59 14.58 1.82
N LEU A 35 -6.65 14.34 2.74
CA LEU A 35 -6.39 13.00 3.27
C LEU A 35 -7.56 12.46 4.08
N ALA A 36 -8.20 13.30 4.89
CA ALA A 36 -9.40 12.94 5.63
C ALA A 36 -10.57 12.66 4.67
N LEU A 37 -10.77 13.48 3.64
CA LEU A 37 -11.78 13.24 2.62
C LEU A 37 -11.51 11.91 1.89
N GLY A 38 -10.28 11.63 1.50
CA GLY A 38 -9.90 10.33 0.93
C GLY A 38 -10.21 9.16 1.85
N ALA A 39 -9.89 9.27 3.14
CA ALA A 39 -10.19 8.24 4.14
C ALA A 39 -11.71 8.05 4.35
N ILE A 40 -12.48 9.14 4.37
CA ILE A 40 -13.95 9.08 4.45
C ILE A 40 -14.53 8.38 3.21
N LEU A 41 -14.05 8.70 2.02
CA LEU A 41 -14.50 8.06 0.78
C LEU A 41 -14.12 6.56 0.75
N MET A 42 -12.93 6.18 1.24
CA MET A 42 -12.54 4.78 1.40
C MET A 42 -13.50 4.06 2.37
N LEU A 43 -13.82 4.70 3.50
CA LEU A 43 -14.76 4.16 4.49
C LEU A 43 -16.17 4.02 3.90
N ALA A 44 -16.66 5.02 3.15
CA ALA A 44 -17.92 4.97 2.44
C ALA A 44 -17.96 3.83 1.41
N THR A 45 -16.87 3.61 0.68
CA THR A 45 -16.73 2.49 -0.26
C THR A 45 -16.82 1.14 0.46
N ALA A 46 -16.12 0.99 1.58
CA ALA A 46 -16.12 -0.23 2.40
C ALA A 46 -17.51 -0.47 3.02
N ALA A 47 -18.09 0.56 3.65
CA ALA A 47 -19.41 0.48 4.28
C ALA A 47 -20.51 0.14 3.26
N SER A 48 -20.47 0.74 2.07
CA SER A 48 -21.42 0.41 0.99
C SER A 48 -21.25 -1.03 0.49
N GLY A 49 -19.99 -1.53 0.41
CA GLY A 49 -19.72 -2.93 0.07
C GLY A 49 -20.29 -3.91 1.10
N ILE A 50 -20.05 -3.65 2.36
CA ILE A 50 -20.58 -4.45 3.49
C ILE A 50 -22.10 -4.39 3.52
N GLY A 51 -22.69 -3.18 3.37
CA GLY A 51 -24.13 -2.99 3.34
C GLY A 51 -24.80 -3.73 2.18
N LEU A 52 -24.15 -3.73 1.00
CA LEU A 52 -24.61 -4.45 -0.16
C LEU A 52 -24.65 -5.97 0.10
N LEU A 53 -23.57 -6.53 0.66
CA LEU A 53 -23.50 -7.96 0.98
C LEU A 53 -24.52 -8.34 2.07
N ALA A 54 -24.63 -7.55 3.14
CA ALA A 54 -25.56 -7.77 4.23
C ALA A 54 -27.01 -7.74 3.76
N LEU A 55 -27.38 -6.70 2.99
CA LEU A 55 -28.74 -6.55 2.48
C LEU A 55 -29.10 -7.63 1.46
N SER A 56 -28.17 -8.00 0.58
CA SER A 56 -28.37 -9.10 -0.38
C SER A 56 -28.50 -10.45 0.32
N GLY A 57 -27.65 -10.73 1.33
CA GLY A 57 -27.73 -11.95 2.13
C GLY A 57 -29.05 -12.03 2.91
N TRP A 58 -29.46 -10.95 3.54
CA TRP A 58 -30.76 -10.86 4.21
C TRP A 58 -31.92 -11.11 3.24
N PHE A 59 -31.88 -10.48 2.05
CA PHE A 59 -32.95 -10.61 1.05
C PHE A 59 -33.06 -12.06 0.53
N ILE A 60 -31.94 -12.74 0.27
CA ILE A 60 -31.94 -14.15 -0.14
C ILE A 60 -32.54 -15.02 0.95
N THR A 61 -32.14 -14.82 2.21
CA THR A 61 -32.63 -15.58 3.36
C THR A 61 -34.15 -15.33 3.57
N ALA A 62 -34.56 -14.08 3.51
CA ALA A 62 -35.98 -13.70 3.65
C ALA A 62 -36.86 -14.33 2.55
N THR A 63 -36.35 -14.34 1.30
CA THR A 63 -37.04 -14.98 0.17
C THR A 63 -37.17 -16.49 0.39
N ALA A 64 -36.09 -17.16 0.85
CA ALA A 64 -36.13 -18.59 1.14
C ALA A 64 -37.11 -18.96 2.25
N VAL A 65 -37.14 -18.18 3.35
CA VAL A 65 -38.11 -18.36 4.46
C VAL A 65 -39.55 -18.14 3.99
N THR A 66 -39.79 -17.06 3.22
CA THR A 66 -41.14 -16.78 2.68
C THR A 66 -41.60 -17.90 1.74
N GLY A 67 -40.72 -18.41 0.88
CA GLY A 67 -41.01 -19.55 0.00
C GLY A 67 -41.35 -20.82 0.77
N ALA A 68 -40.62 -21.13 1.85
CA ALA A 68 -40.88 -22.27 2.72
C ALA A 68 -42.23 -22.14 3.43
N LEU A 69 -42.61 -20.96 3.93
CA LEU A 69 -43.93 -20.71 4.56
C LEU A 69 -45.08 -20.90 3.57
N LEU A 70 -44.95 -20.37 2.35
CA LEU A 70 -45.93 -20.56 1.29
C LEU A 70 -46.10 -22.03 0.91
N ALA A 71 -44.99 -22.79 0.82
CA ALA A 71 -45.03 -24.24 0.56
C ALA A 71 -45.68 -25.02 1.69
N ALA A 72 -45.61 -24.53 2.90
CA ALA A 72 -46.33 -25.10 4.07
C ALA A 72 -47.79 -24.66 4.20
N GLY A 73 -48.33 -23.92 3.21
CA GLY A 73 -49.73 -23.43 3.22
C GLY A 73 -49.94 -22.18 4.09
N VAL A 74 -48.90 -21.55 4.60
CA VAL A 74 -48.98 -20.34 5.40
C VAL A 74 -48.90 -19.12 4.46
N ALA A 75 -49.91 -18.24 4.57
CA ALA A 75 -49.90 -16.98 3.81
C ALA A 75 -48.74 -16.08 4.29
N ALA A 76 -47.81 -15.78 3.39
CA ALA A 76 -46.66 -14.92 3.65
C ALA A 76 -46.44 -13.97 2.46
N SER A 77 -46.02 -12.74 2.72
CA SER A 77 -45.65 -11.77 1.71
C SER A 77 -44.26 -11.22 2.00
N LEU A 78 -43.50 -10.95 0.95
CA LEU A 78 -42.16 -10.34 1.04
C LEU A 78 -42.16 -9.00 0.32
N GLU A 79 -41.74 -7.96 1.03
CA GLU A 79 -41.49 -6.66 0.44
C GLU A 79 -40.18 -6.70 -0.40
N ILE A 80 -40.30 -6.46 -1.68
CA ILE A 80 -39.17 -6.59 -2.64
C ILE A 80 -38.60 -5.22 -3.02
N TYR A 81 -39.41 -4.16 -3.00
CA TYR A 81 -39.03 -2.86 -3.53
C TYR A 81 -38.00 -2.15 -2.64
N ILE A 82 -38.21 -2.18 -1.32
CA ILE A 82 -37.29 -1.52 -0.36
C ILE A 82 -35.87 -2.16 -0.39
N PRO A 83 -35.73 -3.49 -0.26
CA PRO A 83 -34.41 -4.12 -0.37
C PRO A 83 -33.77 -3.94 -1.75
N GLY A 84 -34.56 -4.05 -2.81
CA GLY A 84 -34.06 -3.83 -4.19
C GLY A 84 -33.57 -2.41 -4.42
N GLY A 85 -34.27 -1.40 -3.88
CA GLY A 85 -33.83 0.00 -3.88
C GLY A 85 -32.54 0.20 -3.07
N GLY A 86 -32.46 -0.41 -1.89
CA GLY A 86 -31.29 -0.36 -1.01
C GLY A 86 -30.03 -0.98 -1.67
N ILE A 87 -30.15 -2.14 -2.32
CA ILE A 87 -29.06 -2.78 -3.06
C ILE A 87 -28.55 -1.86 -4.16
N ARG A 88 -29.44 -1.24 -4.94
CA ARG A 88 -29.06 -0.27 -5.97
C ARG A 88 -28.35 0.96 -5.38
N ALA A 89 -28.88 1.51 -4.28
CA ALA A 89 -28.31 2.65 -3.61
C ALA A 89 -26.87 2.36 -3.12
N PHE A 90 -26.65 1.20 -2.47
CA PHE A 90 -25.31 0.79 -2.04
C PHE A 90 -24.36 0.56 -3.22
N ALA A 91 -24.83 -0.05 -4.32
CA ALA A 91 -24.01 -0.27 -5.51
C ALA A 91 -23.56 1.05 -6.16
N VAL A 92 -24.48 2.02 -6.31
CA VAL A 92 -24.16 3.34 -6.87
C VAL A 92 -23.24 4.11 -5.93
N THR A 93 -23.53 4.14 -4.64
CA THR A 93 -22.71 4.83 -3.62
C THR A 93 -21.29 4.26 -3.58
N ARG A 94 -21.15 2.93 -3.60
CA ARG A 94 -19.83 2.26 -3.66
C ARG A 94 -19.03 2.68 -4.88
N THR A 95 -19.65 2.72 -6.06
CA THR A 95 -18.97 3.07 -7.31
C THR A 95 -18.58 4.55 -7.30
N ALA A 96 -19.49 5.44 -6.92
CA ALA A 96 -19.25 6.87 -6.85
C ALA A 96 -18.16 7.20 -5.80
N ALA A 97 -18.28 6.65 -4.59
CA ALA A 97 -17.32 6.85 -3.53
C ALA A 97 -15.92 6.39 -3.94
N ARG A 98 -15.80 5.22 -4.59
CA ARG A 98 -14.51 4.70 -5.09
C ARG A 98 -13.92 5.56 -6.20
N TYR A 99 -14.74 6.13 -7.05
CA TYR A 99 -14.30 7.04 -8.10
C TYR A 99 -13.73 8.32 -7.51
N PHE A 100 -14.48 8.97 -6.61
CA PHE A 100 -14.03 10.21 -5.95
C PHE A 100 -12.84 9.98 -5.02
N GLU A 101 -12.80 8.84 -4.32
CA GLU A 101 -11.65 8.41 -3.52
C GLU A 101 -10.38 8.39 -4.38
N ARG A 102 -10.44 7.72 -5.53
CA ARG A 102 -9.28 7.57 -6.42
C ARG A 102 -8.77 8.91 -6.93
N ILE A 103 -9.67 9.82 -7.31
CA ILE A 103 -9.32 11.17 -7.77
C ILE A 103 -8.70 11.98 -6.62
N THR A 104 -9.36 12.01 -5.46
CA THR A 104 -8.91 12.78 -4.31
C THR A 104 -7.55 12.32 -3.81
N ASN A 105 -7.36 11.01 -3.69
CA ASN A 105 -6.10 10.43 -3.26
C ASN A 105 -4.98 10.71 -4.26
N HIS A 106 -5.25 10.56 -5.55
CA HIS A 106 -4.26 10.83 -6.61
C HIS A 106 -3.85 12.31 -6.65
N ASP A 107 -4.80 13.24 -6.60
CA ASP A 107 -4.53 14.68 -6.55
C ASP A 107 -3.72 15.06 -5.30
N SER A 108 -4.08 14.50 -4.15
CA SER A 108 -3.38 14.74 -2.87
C SER A 108 -1.91 14.35 -2.94
N VAL A 109 -1.63 13.20 -3.55
CA VAL A 109 -0.27 12.68 -3.72
C VAL A 109 0.53 13.53 -4.69
N LEU A 110 -0.03 13.86 -5.85
CA LEU A 110 0.66 14.70 -6.83
C LEU A 110 1.04 16.07 -6.25
N ARG A 111 0.16 16.68 -5.45
CA ARG A 111 0.47 17.92 -4.73
C ARG A 111 1.57 17.77 -3.70
N LEU A 112 1.54 16.67 -2.93
CA LEU A 112 2.59 16.35 -1.96
C LEU A 112 3.95 16.17 -2.64
N LEU A 113 4.00 15.39 -3.74
CA LEU A 113 5.22 15.15 -4.53
C LEU A 113 5.77 16.46 -5.12
N ARG A 114 4.90 17.30 -5.69
CA ARG A 114 5.28 18.62 -6.19
C ARG A 114 5.94 19.46 -5.11
N ASP A 115 5.33 19.56 -3.92
CA ASP A 115 5.86 20.35 -2.82
C ASP A 115 7.17 19.78 -2.28
N LEU A 116 7.30 18.44 -2.25
CA LEU A 116 8.51 17.76 -1.84
C LEU A 116 9.65 18.02 -2.82
N ARG A 117 9.40 17.82 -4.13
CA ARG A 117 10.40 18.11 -5.18
C ARG A 117 10.85 19.58 -5.11
N GLY A 118 9.92 20.51 -4.95
CA GLY A 118 10.26 21.92 -4.81
C GLY A 118 11.10 22.25 -3.58
N ARG A 119 10.91 21.57 -2.45
CA ARG A 119 11.74 21.73 -1.25
C ARG A 119 13.13 21.14 -1.42
N VAL A 120 13.22 19.93 -1.96
CA VAL A 120 14.52 19.29 -2.23
C VAL A 120 15.33 20.14 -3.21
N PHE A 121 14.69 20.61 -4.29
CA PHE A 121 15.35 21.47 -5.26
C PHE A 121 15.86 22.77 -4.62
N ARG A 122 15.04 23.47 -3.83
CA ARG A 122 15.49 24.71 -3.15
C ARG A 122 16.64 24.45 -2.18
N ARG A 123 16.67 23.34 -1.47
CA ARG A 123 17.78 22.98 -0.60
C ARG A 123 19.05 22.71 -1.39
N LEU A 124 18.95 21.96 -2.48
CA LEU A 124 20.10 21.70 -3.37
C LEU A 124 20.62 22.98 -4.05
N ALA A 125 19.71 23.88 -4.46
CA ALA A 125 20.08 25.17 -5.04
C ALA A 125 20.79 26.08 -4.05
N ALA A 126 20.47 25.98 -2.76
CA ALA A 126 21.12 26.75 -1.68
C ALA A 126 22.44 26.15 -1.18
N THR A 127 22.79 24.94 -1.62
CA THR A 127 24.08 24.27 -1.26
C THR A 127 25.22 24.88 -2.07
N SER A 128 26.42 24.97 -1.48
CA SER A 128 27.61 25.53 -2.14
C SER A 128 27.99 24.77 -3.43
N ALA A 129 28.70 25.43 -4.33
CA ALA A 129 29.16 24.78 -5.57
C ALA A 129 30.13 23.64 -5.28
N GLU A 130 30.95 23.78 -4.25
CA GLU A 130 31.91 22.76 -3.80
C GLU A 130 31.21 21.52 -3.27
N ASP A 131 30.19 21.69 -2.42
CA ASP A 131 29.42 20.55 -1.90
C ASP A 131 28.61 19.86 -3.01
N ARG A 132 28.14 20.60 -4.01
CA ARG A 132 27.46 20.02 -5.19
C ARG A 132 28.38 19.22 -6.08
N ALA A 133 29.65 19.63 -6.23
CA ALA A 133 30.64 18.92 -7.02
C ALA A 133 30.95 17.51 -6.45
N ASN A 134 30.75 17.31 -5.14
CA ASN A 134 30.91 16.02 -4.48
C ASN A 134 29.78 15.03 -4.76
N PHE A 135 28.66 15.48 -5.36
CA PHE A 135 27.58 14.60 -5.78
C PHE A 135 27.67 14.39 -7.29
N ALA A 136 27.69 13.15 -7.72
CA ALA A 136 27.52 12.83 -9.15
C ALA A 136 26.15 13.38 -9.63
N SER A 137 26.13 14.09 -10.76
CA SER A 137 24.90 14.72 -11.30
C SER A 137 23.75 13.73 -11.43
N GLY A 138 24.03 12.46 -11.74
CA GLY A 138 23.06 11.38 -11.80
C GLY A 138 22.45 11.01 -10.44
N GLU A 139 23.21 11.10 -9.35
CA GLU A 139 22.71 10.82 -8.00
C GLU A 139 21.70 11.89 -7.53
N LEU A 140 22.00 13.16 -7.80
CA LEU A 140 21.08 14.26 -7.49
C LEU A 140 19.77 14.12 -8.26
N LEU A 141 19.84 13.79 -9.55
CA LEU A 141 18.67 13.57 -10.39
C LEU A 141 17.83 12.38 -9.89
N ASN A 142 18.49 11.29 -9.52
CA ASN A 142 17.81 10.10 -8.98
C ASN A 142 17.12 10.39 -7.65
N ARG A 143 17.70 11.21 -6.77
CA ARG A 143 17.07 11.65 -5.52
C ARG A 143 15.84 12.52 -5.76
N LEU A 144 15.89 13.42 -6.77
CA LEU A 144 14.77 14.30 -7.11
C LEU A 144 13.60 13.56 -7.78
N THR A 145 13.87 12.46 -8.46
CA THR A 145 12.87 11.69 -9.20
C THR A 145 12.47 10.42 -8.45
N THR A 146 13.33 9.41 -8.45
CA THR A 146 13.01 8.07 -7.99
C THR A 146 12.74 7.98 -6.48
N ASP A 147 13.52 8.67 -5.65
CA ASP A 147 13.32 8.59 -4.19
C ASP A 147 12.07 9.33 -3.74
N VAL A 148 11.71 10.43 -4.43
CA VAL A 148 10.47 11.14 -4.18
C VAL A 148 9.26 10.32 -4.61
N ASP A 149 9.31 9.67 -5.78
CA ASP A 149 8.21 8.84 -6.29
C ASP A 149 7.93 7.60 -5.42
N ARG A 150 8.95 7.06 -4.74
CA ARG A 150 8.77 5.95 -3.78
C ARG A 150 7.93 6.34 -2.56
N LEU A 151 7.88 7.61 -2.19
CA LEU A 151 7.07 8.09 -1.07
C LEU A 151 5.57 8.12 -1.39
N ASP A 152 5.19 8.13 -2.66
CA ASP A 152 3.79 8.03 -3.13
C ASP A 152 3.09 6.79 -2.57
N GLY A 153 3.73 5.62 -2.72
CA GLY A 153 3.15 4.34 -2.27
C GLY A 153 3.00 4.21 -0.75
N LEU A 154 3.78 4.96 0.03
CA LEU A 154 3.84 4.78 1.48
C LEU A 154 2.53 5.16 2.18
N PHE A 155 1.95 6.30 1.85
CA PHE A 155 0.72 6.77 2.47
C PHE A 155 -0.51 6.01 1.96
N LEU A 156 -0.68 5.95 0.62
CA LEU A 156 -1.88 5.38 0.01
C LEU A 156 -1.96 3.85 0.17
N ARG A 157 -0.84 3.16 0.13
CA ARG A 157 -0.81 1.69 0.20
C ARG A 157 -0.42 1.15 1.58
N GLY A 158 0.31 1.95 2.38
CA GLY A 158 0.83 1.52 3.66
C GLY A 158 -0.03 1.94 4.86
N LEU A 159 -0.46 3.19 4.93
CA LEU A 159 -1.10 3.75 6.13
C LEU A 159 -2.63 3.81 6.05
N ALA A 160 -3.17 4.26 4.92
CA ALA A 160 -4.61 4.47 4.77
C ALA A 160 -5.43 3.16 4.80
N PRO A 161 -5.08 2.07 4.07
CA PRO A 161 -5.89 0.85 4.06
C PRO A 161 -6.01 0.15 5.43
N PRO A 162 -4.94 -0.02 6.24
CA PRO A 162 -5.09 -0.60 7.58
C PRO A 162 -5.98 0.21 8.51
N LEU A 163 -5.88 1.54 8.46
CA LEU A 163 -6.70 2.42 9.27
C LEU A 163 -8.18 2.30 8.88
N VAL A 164 -8.47 2.30 7.58
CA VAL A 164 -9.86 2.14 7.07
C VAL A 164 -10.40 0.76 7.40
N ALA A 165 -9.60 -0.30 7.26
CA ALA A 165 -9.99 -1.65 7.63
C ALA A 165 -10.33 -1.74 9.13
N PHE A 166 -9.51 -1.16 10.00
CA PHE A 166 -9.77 -1.10 11.43
C PHE A 166 -11.08 -0.38 11.74
N LEU A 167 -11.32 0.78 11.15
CA LEU A 167 -12.58 1.53 11.32
C LEU A 167 -13.78 0.76 10.79
N ALA A 168 -13.64 0.08 9.65
CA ALA A 168 -14.71 -0.75 9.08
C ALA A 168 -15.07 -1.92 10.02
N ILE A 169 -14.07 -2.59 10.60
CA ILE A 169 -14.28 -3.65 11.59
C ILE A 169 -15.03 -3.12 12.82
N LEU A 170 -14.65 -1.94 13.32
CA LEU A 170 -15.34 -1.32 14.45
C LEU A 170 -16.80 -1.01 14.13
N ILE A 171 -17.08 -0.49 12.93
CA ILE A 171 -18.47 -0.20 12.50
C ILE A 171 -19.29 -1.49 12.42
N VAL A 172 -18.73 -2.54 11.81
CA VAL A 172 -19.42 -3.85 11.71
C VAL A 172 -19.67 -4.43 13.09
N ALA A 173 -18.69 -4.40 13.98
CA ALA A 173 -18.84 -4.88 15.36
C ALA A 173 -19.91 -4.08 16.12
N ALA A 174 -19.94 -2.75 15.95
CA ALA A 174 -20.95 -1.89 16.57
C ALA A 174 -22.35 -2.21 16.05
N LEU A 175 -22.53 -2.43 14.74
CA LEU A 175 -23.80 -2.82 14.16
C LEU A 175 -24.28 -4.20 14.65
N LEU A 176 -23.38 -5.19 14.71
CA LEU A 176 -23.70 -6.52 15.21
C LEU A 176 -24.03 -6.52 16.70
N SER A 177 -23.49 -5.59 17.49
CA SER A 177 -23.76 -5.49 18.94
C SER A 177 -25.21 -5.12 19.26
N ILE A 178 -25.94 -4.49 18.32
CA ILE A 178 -27.35 -4.16 18.44
C ILE A 178 -28.20 -5.45 18.48
N GLY A 179 -27.81 -6.47 17.70
CA GLY A 179 -28.55 -7.74 17.66
C GLY A 179 -28.08 -8.73 18.73
N SER A 180 -26.77 -8.89 18.88
CA SER A 180 -26.14 -9.79 19.85
C SER A 180 -24.72 -9.35 20.18
N PRO A 181 -24.46 -8.89 21.42
CA PRO A 181 -23.11 -8.48 21.83
C PRO A 181 -22.10 -9.61 21.79
N LEU A 182 -22.53 -10.85 22.01
CA LEU A 182 -21.65 -12.04 21.92
C LEU A 182 -21.19 -12.28 20.47
N VAL A 183 -22.10 -12.20 19.50
CA VAL A 183 -21.76 -12.36 18.07
C VAL A 183 -20.84 -11.21 17.63
N ALA A 184 -21.10 -9.97 18.06
CA ALA A 184 -20.26 -8.82 17.77
C ALA A 184 -18.82 -8.99 18.30
N LEU A 185 -18.68 -9.50 19.53
CA LEU A 185 -17.39 -9.75 20.16
C LEU A 185 -16.62 -10.84 19.42
N LEU A 186 -17.25 -11.96 19.11
CA LEU A 186 -16.61 -13.10 18.42
C LEU A 186 -16.24 -12.74 16.98
N ALA A 187 -17.16 -12.18 16.20
CA ALA A 187 -16.92 -11.82 14.82
C ALA A 187 -15.93 -10.64 14.70
N GLY A 188 -16.10 -9.58 15.50
CA GLY A 188 -15.19 -8.43 15.53
C GLY A 188 -13.80 -8.83 16.00
N GLY A 189 -13.69 -9.68 17.02
CA GLY A 189 -12.43 -10.23 17.53
C GLY A 189 -11.73 -11.08 16.49
N ALA A 190 -12.43 -12.00 15.81
CA ALA A 190 -11.89 -12.81 14.73
C ALA A 190 -11.35 -11.96 13.58
N LEU A 191 -12.12 -10.94 13.15
CA LEU A 191 -11.67 -10.03 12.08
C LEU A 191 -10.44 -9.22 12.48
N LEU A 192 -10.36 -8.76 13.73
CA LEU A 192 -9.17 -8.05 14.25
C LEU A 192 -7.95 -8.97 14.30
N VAL A 193 -8.11 -10.22 14.71
CA VAL A 193 -7.02 -11.21 14.71
C VAL A 193 -6.53 -11.47 13.29
N VAL A 194 -7.44 -11.70 12.33
CA VAL A 194 -7.08 -11.92 10.91
C VAL A 194 -6.39 -10.69 10.33
N ALA A 195 -6.92 -9.49 10.57
CA ALA A 195 -6.31 -8.24 10.13
C ALA A 195 -4.92 -8.01 10.75
N GLY A 196 -4.76 -8.29 12.04
CA GLY A 196 -3.50 -8.22 12.75
C GLY A 196 -2.47 -9.21 12.21
N MET A 197 -2.86 -10.47 12.00
CA MET A 197 -2.01 -11.49 11.39
C MET A 197 -1.59 -11.10 9.97
N ALA A 198 -2.52 -10.61 9.15
CA ALA A 198 -2.24 -10.13 7.79
C ALA A 198 -1.24 -8.97 7.80
N LEU A 199 -1.35 -8.05 8.76
CA LEU A 199 -0.42 -6.93 8.92
C LEU A 199 0.96 -7.40 9.39
N LEU A 200 1.03 -8.30 10.37
CA LEU A 200 2.29 -8.87 10.89
C LEU A 200 3.03 -9.67 9.81
N THR A 201 2.33 -10.53 9.07
CA THR A 201 2.93 -11.31 7.98
C THR A 201 3.39 -10.41 6.84
N ALA A 202 2.63 -9.35 6.52
CA ALA A 202 3.05 -8.34 5.56
C ALA A 202 4.34 -7.65 5.98
N TRP A 203 4.45 -7.32 7.25
CA TRP A 203 5.62 -6.64 7.81
C TRP A 203 6.86 -7.53 7.79
N GLN A 204 6.77 -8.75 8.32
CA GLN A 204 7.90 -9.67 8.41
C GLN A 204 8.42 -10.11 7.03
N SER A 205 7.51 -10.43 6.10
CA SER A 205 7.86 -10.86 4.75
C SER A 205 8.42 -9.72 3.91
N GLY A 206 7.84 -8.52 4.06
CA GLY A 206 8.25 -7.33 3.32
C GLY A 206 9.67 -6.89 3.67
N GLN A 207 10.03 -6.84 4.93
CA GLN A 207 11.36 -6.37 5.36
C GLN A 207 12.52 -7.19 4.77
N ARG A 208 12.46 -8.51 4.87
CA ARG A 208 13.56 -9.38 4.44
C ARG A 208 13.74 -9.39 2.92
N SER A 209 12.65 -9.44 2.18
CA SER A 209 12.70 -9.52 0.72
C SER A 209 13.06 -8.18 0.08
N THR A 210 12.54 -7.07 0.61
CA THR A 210 12.84 -5.73 0.09
C THR A 210 14.28 -5.29 0.38
N THR A 211 14.85 -5.64 1.55
CA THR A 211 16.27 -5.35 1.86
C THR A 211 17.22 -6.14 0.97
N ARG A 212 16.94 -7.42 0.71
CA ARG A 212 17.73 -8.22 -0.22
C ARG A 212 17.70 -7.68 -1.64
N LEU A 213 16.52 -7.35 -2.13
CA LEU A 213 16.34 -6.77 -3.46
C LEU A 213 17.06 -5.42 -3.58
N ALA A 214 16.88 -4.53 -2.59
CA ALA A 214 17.54 -3.23 -2.59
C ALA A 214 19.08 -3.34 -2.55
N GLY A 215 19.62 -4.29 -1.80
CA GLY A 215 21.06 -4.61 -1.77
C GLY A 215 21.54 -5.10 -3.14
N ALA A 216 20.89 -6.11 -3.70
CA ALA A 216 21.27 -6.69 -5.00
C ALA A 216 21.20 -5.65 -6.14
N GLN A 217 20.18 -4.78 -6.15
CA GLN A 217 20.08 -3.69 -7.11
C GLN A 217 21.16 -2.62 -6.92
N ALA A 218 21.56 -2.33 -5.68
CA ALA A 218 22.65 -1.39 -5.40
C ALA A 218 23.98 -1.92 -5.89
N ASP A 219 24.27 -3.20 -5.65
CA ASP A 219 25.51 -3.87 -6.09
C ASP A 219 25.58 -3.94 -7.62
N LEU A 220 24.48 -4.27 -8.29
CA LEU A 220 24.40 -4.26 -9.76
C LEU A 220 24.66 -2.87 -10.33
N ARG A 221 24.03 -1.82 -9.75
CA ARG A 221 24.26 -0.44 -10.19
C ARG A 221 25.70 0.00 -10.00
N ALA A 222 26.31 -0.31 -8.86
CA ALA A 222 27.72 -0.01 -8.60
C ALA A 222 28.62 -0.71 -9.63
N GLY A 223 28.38 -2.01 -9.88
CA GLY A 223 29.12 -2.76 -10.89
C GLY A 223 28.97 -2.20 -12.31
N LEU A 224 27.79 -1.74 -12.69
CA LEU A 224 27.55 -1.09 -13.99
C LEU A 224 28.28 0.26 -14.10
N ILE A 225 28.28 1.08 -13.06
CA ILE A 225 28.99 2.35 -13.03
C ILE A 225 30.50 2.11 -13.14
N ASP A 226 31.04 1.15 -12.38
CA ASP A 226 32.45 0.77 -12.44
C ASP A 226 32.81 0.24 -13.81
N HIS A 227 31.91 -0.51 -14.47
CA HIS A 227 32.12 -1.00 -15.83
C HIS A 227 32.26 0.14 -16.84
N ILE A 228 31.38 1.13 -16.77
CA ILE A 228 31.37 2.27 -17.71
C ILE A 228 32.61 3.14 -17.48
N HIS A 229 32.93 3.46 -16.22
CA HIS A 229 34.07 4.31 -15.90
C HIS A 229 35.43 3.60 -16.13
N GLY A 230 35.45 2.29 -15.88
CA GLY A 230 36.65 1.46 -16.02
C GLY A 230 36.85 0.84 -17.41
N LEU A 231 35.98 1.10 -18.40
CA LEU A 231 35.97 0.39 -19.68
C LEU A 231 37.30 0.47 -20.40
N GLY A 232 37.93 1.65 -20.45
CA GLY A 232 39.28 1.82 -21.05
C GLY A 232 40.34 0.97 -20.35
N THR A 233 40.33 0.91 -19.05
CA THR A 233 41.24 0.09 -18.23
C THR A 233 41.00 -1.40 -18.46
N LEU A 234 39.70 -1.83 -18.46
CA LEU A 234 39.31 -3.22 -18.69
C LEU A 234 39.75 -3.72 -20.07
N LEU A 235 39.67 -2.87 -21.09
CA LEU A 235 40.15 -3.16 -22.44
C LEU A 235 41.69 -3.25 -22.49
N ALA A 236 42.38 -2.29 -21.86
CA ALA A 236 43.84 -2.27 -21.84
C ALA A 236 44.45 -3.51 -21.15
N PHE A 237 43.81 -4.01 -20.10
CA PHE A 237 44.27 -5.19 -19.37
C PHE A 237 43.62 -6.51 -19.84
N GLY A 238 42.80 -6.50 -20.88
CA GLY A 238 42.14 -7.71 -21.41
C GLY A 238 41.16 -8.40 -20.42
N SER A 239 40.70 -7.69 -19.39
CA SER A 239 39.87 -8.24 -18.30
C SER A 239 38.38 -8.04 -18.50
N LEU A 240 37.95 -7.57 -19.67
CA LEU A 240 36.56 -7.25 -19.99
C LEU A 240 35.62 -8.46 -19.77
N SER A 241 36.01 -9.64 -20.27
CA SER A 241 35.20 -10.87 -20.16
C SER A 241 35.01 -11.36 -18.72
N ALA A 242 36.00 -11.16 -17.86
CA ALA A 242 35.93 -11.49 -16.45
C ALA A 242 34.97 -10.52 -15.72
N HIS A 243 35.04 -9.24 -16.07
CA HIS A 243 34.13 -8.24 -15.50
C HIS A 243 32.68 -8.40 -15.97
N GLN A 244 32.46 -8.75 -17.25
CA GLN A 244 31.11 -9.08 -17.77
C GLN A 244 30.50 -10.26 -17.02
N ARG A 245 31.23 -11.35 -16.79
CA ARG A 245 30.71 -12.48 -15.98
C ARG A 245 30.29 -12.05 -14.57
N ARG A 246 31.05 -11.16 -13.94
CA ARG A 246 30.69 -10.61 -12.63
C ARG A 246 29.37 -9.80 -12.69
N LEU A 247 29.16 -9.03 -13.76
CA LEU A 247 27.90 -8.29 -13.96
C LEU A 247 26.71 -9.25 -14.17
N ASP A 248 26.90 -10.32 -14.94
CA ASP A 248 25.88 -11.36 -15.16
C ASP A 248 25.49 -12.05 -13.83
N ASP A 249 26.47 -12.32 -12.94
CA ASP A 249 26.21 -12.87 -11.61
C ASP A 249 25.41 -11.89 -10.73
N LEU A 250 25.74 -10.59 -10.76
CA LEU A 250 25.02 -9.54 -10.04
C LEU A 250 23.60 -9.39 -10.60
N GLU A 251 23.42 -9.44 -11.91
CA GLU A 251 22.09 -9.41 -12.54
C GLU A 251 21.27 -10.61 -12.15
N THR A 252 21.83 -11.80 -12.17
CA THR A 252 21.16 -13.04 -11.77
C THR A 252 20.70 -12.97 -10.32
N THR A 253 21.56 -12.46 -9.43
CA THR A 253 21.23 -12.24 -8.01
C THR A 253 20.09 -11.25 -7.84
N SER A 254 20.09 -10.15 -8.61
CA SER A 254 19.00 -9.17 -8.59
C SER A 254 17.68 -9.77 -9.08
N ARG A 255 17.67 -10.51 -10.18
CA ARG A 255 16.50 -11.21 -10.72
C ARG A 255 15.94 -12.25 -9.76
N GLN A 256 16.81 -13.01 -9.07
CA GLN A 256 16.38 -13.97 -8.06
C GLN A 256 15.72 -13.28 -6.86
N ALA A 257 16.27 -12.15 -6.42
CA ALA A 257 15.67 -11.36 -5.35
C ALA A 257 14.31 -10.76 -5.75
N GLU A 258 14.15 -10.31 -7.00
CA GLU A 258 12.86 -9.86 -7.55
C GLU A 258 11.83 -10.98 -7.61
N ALA A 259 12.22 -12.15 -8.13
CA ALA A 259 11.36 -13.32 -8.20
C ALA A 259 10.92 -13.80 -6.80
N ALA A 260 11.84 -13.78 -5.82
CA ALA A 260 11.52 -14.12 -4.44
C ALA A 260 10.51 -13.17 -3.81
N LEU A 261 10.63 -11.86 -4.07
CA LEU A 261 9.66 -10.86 -3.62
C LEU A 261 8.31 -11.05 -4.30
N ALA A 262 8.28 -11.26 -5.63
CA ALA A 262 7.05 -11.51 -6.39
C ALA A 262 6.32 -12.76 -5.88
N MET A 263 7.04 -13.86 -5.63
CA MET A 263 6.46 -15.10 -5.06
C MET A 263 5.91 -14.87 -3.65
N ALA A 264 6.60 -14.10 -2.81
CA ALA A 264 6.14 -13.78 -1.46
C ALA A 264 4.83 -12.97 -1.51
N MET A 265 4.72 -12.02 -2.44
CA MET A 265 3.50 -11.25 -2.67
C MET A 265 2.36 -12.12 -3.20
N ALA A 266 2.62 -12.97 -4.20
CA ALA A 266 1.63 -13.87 -4.80
C ALA A 266 1.08 -14.91 -3.78
N ARG A 267 1.94 -15.50 -2.94
CA ARG A 267 1.52 -16.40 -1.87
C ARG A 267 0.61 -15.71 -0.86
N ARG A 268 0.92 -14.47 -0.50
CA ARG A 268 0.10 -13.67 0.41
C ARG A 268 -1.27 -13.38 -0.20
N GLU A 269 -1.30 -13.00 -1.47
CA GLU A 269 -2.55 -12.71 -2.19
C GLU A 269 -3.42 -13.97 -2.31
N ALA A 270 -2.81 -15.11 -2.66
CA ALA A 270 -3.50 -16.39 -2.69
C ALA A 270 -4.05 -16.79 -1.30
N PHE A 271 -3.30 -16.57 -0.22
CA PHE A 271 -3.78 -16.82 1.14
C PHE A 271 -4.98 -15.94 1.51
N LEU A 272 -4.93 -14.65 1.18
CA LEU A 272 -6.02 -13.71 1.46
C LEU A 272 -7.29 -14.03 0.64
N HIS A 273 -7.13 -14.46 -0.62
CA HIS A 273 -8.25 -14.87 -1.48
C HIS A 273 -8.78 -16.27 -1.15
N GLY A 274 -7.98 -17.15 -0.61
CA GLY A 274 -8.42 -18.47 -0.16
C GLY A 274 -9.08 -18.51 1.21
N ALA A 275 -8.97 -17.41 1.98
CA ALA A 275 -9.59 -17.24 3.29
C ALA A 275 -10.95 -16.54 3.23
N VAL A 276 -11.41 -16.10 2.05
CA VAL A 276 -12.70 -15.51 1.73
C VAL A 276 -13.56 -16.50 0.96
#